data_f6f8295b3e681769fb4d0088344fb7d3
#
_entry.id   f6f8295b3e681769fb4d0088344fb7d3
#
_cell.length_a   1.000
_cell.length_b   1.000
_cell.length_c   1.000
_cell.angle_alpha   90.00
_cell.angle_beta   90.00
_cell.angle_gamma   90.00
#
_symmetry.space_group_name_H-M   'P 1'
#
loop_
_entity.id
_entity.type
_entity.pdbx_description
1 polymer ?
#
loop_
_entity_poly.entity_id
_entity_poly.type
_entity_poly.pdbx_seq_one_letter_code
_entity_poly.pdbx_strand_id
1 'polypeptide(L)' 'MSDPENQARLRSLLDRLEAARARLEAAGDSEAAIDVLQELVDLGKEVQAEIERQKREGPGGG' A
#
# COMPACT_ATOMS: atom_id res chain seq x y z
N MET A 1 15.28 4.40 14.76
CA MET A 1 15.41 3.08 14.21
C MET A 1 14.04 2.51 13.86
N SER A 2 13.94 1.90 12.72
CA SER A 2 12.64 1.38 12.30
C SER A 2 12.33 0.07 13.01
N ASP A 3 11.08 -0.09 13.35
CA ASP A 3 10.60 -1.33 13.91
C ASP A 3 10.55 -2.38 12.80
N PRO A 4 11.12 -3.56 12.97
CA PRO A 4 11.03 -4.59 11.94
C PRO A 4 9.61 -4.92 11.54
N GLU A 5 8.66 -4.88 12.47
CA GLU A 5 7.27 -5.14 12.12
C GLU A 5 6.72 -4.06 11.19
N ASN A 6 7.07 -2.80 11.45
CA ASN A 6 6.61 -1.72 10.60
C ASN A 6 7.17 -1.84 9.20
N GLN A 7 8.44 -2.22 9.11
CA GLN A 7 9.06 -2.42 7.81
C GLN A 7 8.40 -3.57 7.07
N ALA A 8 8.08 -4.64 7.77
CA ALA A 8 7.44 -5.79 7.15
C ALA A 8 6.06 -5.42 6.63
N ARG A 9 5.31 -4.61 7.37
CA ARG A 9 4.00 -4.17 6.92
C ARG A 9 4.09 -3.31 5.67
N LEU A 10 5.01 -2.35 5.67
CA LEU A 10 5.18 -1.51 4.50
C LEU A 10 5.60 -2.32 3.29
N ARG A 11 6.49 -3.27 3.49
CA ARG A 11 6.93 -4.11 2.39
C ARG A 11 5.78 -4.93 1.84
N SER A 12 4.95 -5.47 2.73
CA SER A 12 3.80 -6.24 2.31
C SER A 12 2.83 -5.37 1.50
N LEU A 13 2.60 -4.15 1.95
CA LEU A 13 1.73 -3.24 1.22
C LEU A 13 2.32 -2.88 -0.13
N LEU A 14 3.63 -2.66 -0.19
CA LEU A 14 4.28 -2.38 -1.46
C LEU A 14 4.18 -3.55 -2.42
N ASP A 15 4.37 -4.77 -1.91
CA ASP A 15 4.24 -5.95 -2.74
C ASP A 15 2.84 -6.07 -3.32
N ARG A 16 1.84 -5.81 -2.49
CA ARG A 16 0.46 -5.86 -2.94
C ARG A 16 0.18 -4.77 -3.98
N LEU A 17 0.75 -3.59 -3.76
CA LEU A 17 0.58 -2.50 -4.70
C LEU A 17 1.19 -2.85 -6.05
N GLU A 18 2.37 -3.41 -6.06
CA GLU A 18 3.02 -3.81 -7.30
C GLU A 18 2.24 -4.90 -8.01
N ALA A 19 1.71 -5.85 -7.24
CA ALA A 19 0.90 -6.90 -7.83
C ALA A 19 -0.37 -6.33 -8.45
N ALA A 20 -1.00 -5.38 -7.76
CA ALA A 20 -2.20 -4.76 -8.29
C ALA A 20 -1.89 -3.95 -9.55
N ARG A 21 -0.75 -3.29 -9.56
CA ARG A 21 -0.35 -2.53 -10.75
C ARG A 21 -0.15 -3.46 -11.94
N ALA A 22 0.50 -4.58 -11.72
CA ALA A 22 0.71 -5.55 -12.79
C ALA A 22 -0.62 -6.08 -13.32
N ARG A 23 -1.54 -6.34 -12.40
CA ARG A 23 -2.86 -6.82 -12.79
C ARG A 23 -3.61 -5.76 -13.59
N LEU A 24 -3.45 -4.49 -13.22
CA LEU A 24 -4.08 -3.42 -13.94
C LEU A 24 -3.56 -3.35 -15.37
N GLU A 25 -2.25 -3.48 -15.53
CA GLU A 25 -1.68 -3.47 -16.87
C GLU A 25 -2.19 -4.65 -17.70
N ALA A 26 -2.32 -5.80 -17.07
CA ALA A 26 -2.81 -6.98 -17.77
C ALA A 26 -4.29 -6.85 -18.10
N ALA A 27 -5.06 -6.15 -17.28
CA ALA A 27 -6.49 -6.02 -17.51
C ALA A 27 -6.80 -5.08 -18.67
N GLY A 28 -5.92 -4.12 -18.93
CA GLY A 28 -6.13 -3.19 -20.04
C GLY A 28 -7.38 -2.37 -19.84
N ASP A 29 -8.26 -2.38 -20.85
CA ASP A 29 -9.50 -1.58 -20.81
C ASP A 29 -10.69 -2.39 -20.33
N SER A 30 -10.51 -3.57 -19.82
CA SER A 30 -11.64 -4.40 -19.43
C SER A 30 -12.27 -3.93 -18.14
N GLU A 31 -13.43 -4.49 -17.81
CA GLU A 31 -14.09 -4.17 -16.55
C GLU A 31 -13.23 -4.59 -15.36
N ALA A 32 -12.39 -5.59 -15.55
CA ALA A 32 -11.48 -5.98 -14.48
C ALA A 32 -10.56 -4.85 -14.07
N ALA A 33 -10.24 -3.94 -15.00
CA ALA A 33 -9.39 -2.80 -14.68
C ALA A 33 -10.04 -1.91 -13.63
N ILE A 34 -11.37 -1.78 -13.66
CA ILE A 34 -12.07 -0.95 -12.68
C ILE A 34 -11.92 -1.54 -11.29
N ASP A 35 -12.07 -2.86 -11.19
CA ASP A 35 -11.90 -3.53 -9.91
C ASP A 35 -10.49 -3.36 -9.37
N VAL A 36 -9.50 -3.48 -10.24
CA VAL A 36 -8.12 -3.31 -9.83
C VAL A 36 -7.85 -1.88 -9.40
N LEU A 37 -8.44 -0.91 -10.10
CA LEU A 37 -8.29 0.49 -9.70
C LEU A 37 -8.84 0.74 -8.32
N GLN A 38 -9.98 0.15 -7.99
CA GLN A 38 -10.53 0.28 -6.65
C GLN A 38 -9.61 -0.33 -5.62
N GLU A 39 -9.04 -1.48 -5.95
CA GLU A 39 -8.07 -2.12 -5.05
C GLU A 39 -6.85 -1.23 -4.84
N LEU A 40 -6.38 -0.58 -5.91
CA LEU A 40 -5.24 0.33 -5.80
C LEU A 40 -5.56 1.51 -4.91
N VAL A 41 -6.76 2.06 -5.02
CA VAL A 41 -7.17 3.16 -4.16
C VAL A 41 -7.18 2.72 -2.70
N ASP A 42 -7.74 1.55 -2.43
CA ASP A 42 -7.77 1.02 -1.07
C ASP A 42 -6.37 0.79 -0.54
N LEU A 43 -5.49 0.23 -1.36
CA LEU A 43 -4.10 0.03 -0.94
C LEU A 43 -3.41 1.34 -0.65
N GLY A 44 -3.68 2.35 -1.47
CA GLY A 44 -3.12 3.67 -1.21
C GLY A 44 -3.56 4.23 0.13
N LYS A 45 -4.81 4.03 0.48
CA LYS A 45 -5.30 4.45 1.78
C LYS A 45 -4.63 3.70 2.91
N GLU A 46 -4.42 2.40 2.73
CA GLU A 46 -3.73 1.61 3.74
C GLU A 46 -2.29 2.07 3.92
N VAL A 47 -1.61 2.36 2.82
CA VAL A 47 -0.24 2.86 2.90
C VAL A 47 -0.21 4.19 3.64
N GLN A 48 -1.12 5.08 3.31
CA GLN A 48 -1.17 6.37 3.97
C GLN A 48 -1.44 6.22 5.46
N ALA A 49 -2.38 5.35 5.80
CA ALA A 49 -2.70 5.13 7.20
C ALA A 49 -1.50 4.55 7.95
N GLU A 50 -0.79 3.64 7.31
CA GLU A 50 0.37 3.04 7.94
C GLU A 50 1.47 4.07 8.15
N ILE A 51 1.70 4.94 7.18
CA ILE A 51 2.70 5.99 7.32
C ILE A 51 2.34 6.93 8.46
N GLU A 52 1.07 7.32 8.54
CA GLU A 52 0.63 8.20 9.61
C GLU A 52 0.76 7.54 10.97
N ARG A 53 0.44 6.25 11.04
CA ARG A 53 0.58 5.52 12.28
C ARG A 53 2.05 5.47 12.72
N GLN A 54 2.94 5.23 11.78
CA GLN A 54 4.37 5.19 12.11
C GLN A 54 4.88 6.56 12.54
N LYS A 55 4.37 7.62 11.95
CA LYS A 55 4.74 8.95 12.38
C LYS A 55 4.35 9.21 13.82
N ARG A 56 3.17 8.76 14.21
CA ARG A 56 2.71 8.96 15.58
C ARG A 56 3.53 8.17 16.58
N GLU A 57 3.91 6.97 16.20
CA GLU A 57 4.69 6.11 17.08
C GLU A 57 6.18 6.37 16.95
N GLY A 58 6.56 7.23 16.06
CA GLY A 58 7.94 7.45 15.75
C GLY A 58 8.71 7.96 16.93
N PRO A 59 9.98 7.72 16.92
CA PRO A 59 10.80 8.12 18.06
C PRO A 59 10.85 9.61 18.08
N GLY A 60 10.72 10.29 17.69
CA GLY A 60 10.79 11.60 17.85
C GLY A 60 9.61 12.19 18.34
N GLY A 61 8.67 11.40 18.29
CA GLY A 61 7.48 11.81 18.76
C GLY A 61 7.58 13.23 18.99
N GLY A 62 8.34 13.29 18.92
CA GLY A 62 8.53 14.45 19.01
C GLY A 62 8.50 15.51 18.95
#